data_8d6993e5dcb141e6fe62925a5dd654e7
#
_entry.id   8d6993e5dcb141e6fe62925a5dd654e7
#
_cell.length_a   1.000
_cell.length_b   1.000
_cell.length_c   1.000
_cell.angle_alpha   90.00
_cell.angle_beta   90.00
_cell.angle_gamma   90.00
#
_symmetry.space_group_name_H-M   'P 1'
#
loop_
_entity.id
_entity.type
_entity.pdbx_description
1 polymer ?
#
loop_
_entity_poly.entity_id
_entity_poly.type
_entity_poly.pdbx_seq_one_letter_code
_entity_poly.pdbx_strand_id
1 'polypeptide(L)'
;GLPSPLINLIKRLAAFQNPEFYKKQNLRLSTALTPRVISCAEDHGEHISLPRGCFDDVRTLLSEHQSKLEVEDMRNSGDPIAASFFGELTEDQHKAAKITLKHDNGIIVAPPGFGKTVLGTYLIAQRKCNTLILVHRQPLLEQWRSQIGVFLDRDSKSIGRLGGGKRKLTGDIDVAMIQSLSRKDTVDDIVAEYGQVIIDECHHLPAISFERILSEVKARYVIGLTATPQRRDGHQPIIHMQIGPTRFKADPRTHSSKHPVDYRLVVRRTNFDLSPQDSDKTIQELYGLLVTDKQRNELLFNDVLMAMEEGRSPILLTERKEHLEILHEMLKGFVRHIVVLRGGRSAKERREIQEQLASIPTDEERLLLATGRYIGEGFDDARLDTLFLGLPVSWKGTLVQYAGRLHRLHPGKREVRIVDYVDNNVPMLAKMFEKRRIGYRSMGYREEEVGTLLE
;
A
#
# COMPACT_ATOMS: atom_id res chain seq x y z
N GLY A 1 31.36 7.33 -31.21
CA GLY A 1 30.79 7.61 -29.89
C GLY A 1 29.68 8.64 -29.98
N LEU A 2 28.78 8.67 -29.00
CA LEU A 2 27.73 9.68 -28.94
C LEU A 2 28.32 11.07 -28.62
N PRO A 3 27.75 12.16 -29.14
CA PRO A 3 28.14 13.52 -28.78
C PRO A 3 27.92 13.80 -27.29
N SER A 4 28.81 14.57 -26.66
CA SER A 4 28.70 14.91 -25.21
C SER A 4 27.35 15.53 -24.81
N PRO A 5 26.70 16.39 -25.58
CA PRO A 5 25.36 16.88 -25.26
C PRO A 5 24.30 15.76 -25.17
N LEU A 6 24.34 14.79 -26.08
CA LEU A 6 23.42 13.66 -26.09
C LEU A 6 23.67 12.71 -24.90
N ILE A 7 24.95 12.49 -24.57
CA ILE A 7 25.33 11.75 -23.35
C ILE A 7 24.75 12.41 -22.10
N ASN A 8 24.82 13.73 -21.98
CA ASN A 8 24.24 14.45 -20.87
C ASN A 8 22.70 14.37 -20.83
N LEU A 9 22.03 14.36 -21.98
CA LEU A 9 20.58 14.14 -22.04
C LEU A 9 20.21 12.74 -21.58
N ILE A 10 20.94 11.71 -22.02
CA ILE A 10 20.75 10.32 -21.60
C ILE A 10 20.89 10.19 -20.07
N LYS A 11 21.94 10.77 -19.47
CA LYS A 11 22.13 10.75 -18.00
C LYS A 11 20.98 11.44 -17.24
N ARG A 12 20.41 12.50 -17.83
CA ARG A 12 19.27 13.22 -17.22
C ARG A 12 17.99 12.40 -17.17
N LEU A 13 17.82 11.40 -18.03
CA LEU A 13 16.66 10.49 -17.99
C LEU A 13 16.61 9.69 -16.67
N ALA A 14 17.77 9.42 -16.08
CA ALA A 14 17.89 8.74 -14.80
C ALA A 14 18.20 9.68 -13.63
N ALA A 15 17.78 10.94 -13.70
CA ALA A 15 18.05 11.94 -12.68
C ALA A 15 16.78 12.73 -12.31
N PHE A 16 16.67 13.15 -11.04
CA PHE A 16 15.57 13.97 -10.57
C PHE A 16 15.99 14.91 -9.44
N GLN A 17 15.17 15.92 -9.19
CA GLN A 17 15.40 16.87 -8.11
C GLN A 17 15.26 16.20 -6.74
N ASN A 18 16.24 16.40 -5.86
CA ASN A 18 16.25 15.82 -4.52
C ASN A 18 15.27 16.54 -3.59
N PRO A 19 14.16 15.90 -3.17
CA PRO A 19 13.16 16.54 -2.31
C PRO A 19 13.72 17.01 -0.96
N GLU A 20 14.73 16.29 -0.44
CA GLU A 20 15.37 16.63 0.84
C GLU A 20 16.17 17.94 0.74
N PHE A 21 16.85 18.18 -0.40
CA PHE A 21 17.57 19.42 -0.64
C PHE A 21 16.62 20.62 -0.55
N TYR A 22 15.51 20.58 -1.27
CA TYR A 22 14.53 21.67 -1.28
C TYR A 22 13.79 21.82 0.05
N LYS A 23 13.55 20.72 0.76
CA LYS A 23 13.00 20.76 2.12
C LYS A 23 13.94 21.47 3.09
N LYS A 24 15.24 21.14 3.07
CA LYS A 24 16.27 21.82 3.89
C LYS A 24 16.39 23.28 3.52
N GLN A 25 16.41 23.60 2.22
CA GLN A 25 16.47 24.98 1.72
C GLN A 25 15.28 25.81 2.22
N ASN A 26 14.06 25.28 2.13
CA ASN A 26 12.84 25.96 2.60
C ASN A 26 12.85 26.17 4.12
N LEU A 27 13.45 25.26 4.87
CA LEU A 27 13.63 25.36 6.32
C LEU A 27 14.89 26.16 6.72
N ARG A 28 15.62 26.76 5.75
CA ARG A 28 16.87 27.50 5.96
C ARG A 28 17.94 26.68 6.69
N LEU A 29 17.93 25.36 6.51
CA LEU A 29 18.95 24.46 7.04
C LEU A 29 20.10 24.29 6.04
N SER A 30 21.28 23.87 6.54
CA SER A 30 22.44 23.60 5.68
C SER A 30 22.15 22.52 4.65
N THR A 31 22.45 22.79 3.39
CA THR A 31 22.34 21.86 2.25
C THR A 31 23.70 21.31 1.78
N ALA A 32 24.79 21.65 2.48
CA ALA A 32 26.16 21.36 2.04
C ALA A 32 26.44 19.87 1.75
N LEU A 33 25.81 18.95 2.51
CA LEU A 33 25.95 17.49 2.35
C LEU A 33 24.75 16.84 1.64
N THR A 34 23.86 17.63 1.05
CA THR A 34 22.67 17.12 0.39
C THR A 34 22.71 17.48 -1.09
N PRO A 35 22.89 16.53 -2.01
CA PRO A 35 22.96 16.86 -3.43
C PRO A 35 21.62 17.43 -3.91
N ARG A 36 21.69 18.42 -4.81
CA ARG A 36 20.51 19.05 -5.40
C ARG A 36 19.74 18.11 -6.35
N VAL A 37 20.46 17.19 -6.99
CA VAL A 37 19.94 16.21 -7.95
C VAL A 37 20.39 14.84 -7.51
N ILE A 38 19.48 13.87 -7.54
CA ILE A 38 19.77 12.44 -7.39
C ILE A 38 19.89 11.86 -8.79
N SER A 39 21.01 11.16 -9.07
CA SER A 39 21.23 10.45 -10.32
C SER A 39 21.35 8.96 -10.05
N CYS A 40 20.53 8.17 -10.78
CA CYS A 40 20.63 6.72 -10.85
C CYS A 40 21.39 6.25 -12.09
N ALA A 41 21.99 7.17 -12.84
CA ALA A 41 22.91 6.87 -13.94
C ALA A 41 24.33 6.72 -13.42
N GLU A 42 25.04 5.69 -13.88
CA GLU A 42 26.46 5.46 -13.59
C GLU A 42 27.28 5.65 -14.87
N ASP A 43 28.34 6.42 -14.76
CA ASP A 43 29.30 6.68 -15.86
C ASP A 43 30.57 5.88 -15.65
N HIS A 44 30.82 4.92 -16.51
CA HIS A 44 31.98 4.06 -16.47
C HIS A 44 33.08 4.48 -17.50
N GLY A 45 32.93 5.67 -18.09
CA GLY A 45 33.84 6.23 -19.10
C GLY A 45 33.58 5.70 -20.52
N GLU A 46 33.61 4.40 -20.72
CA GLU A 46 33.32 3.76 -22.01
C GLU A 46 31.83 3.49 -22.24
N HIS A 47 31.08 3.35 -21.18
CA HIS A 47 29.61 3.10 -21.21
C HIS A 47 28.90 3.79 -20.05
N ILE A 48 27.60 3.92 -20.18
CA ILE A 48 26.70 4.48 -19.18
C ILE A 48 25.70 3.41 -18.78
N SER A 49 25.60 3.13 -17.47
CA SER A 49 24.55 2.29 -16.91
C SER A 49 23.34 3.14 -16.56
N LEU A 50 22.16 2.67 -16.95
CA LEU A 50 20.87 3.30 -16.64
C LEU A 50 19.91 2.25 -16.05
N PRO A 51 19.04 2.66 -15.12
CA PRO A 51 17.96 1.79 -14.67
C PRO A 51 17.08 1.34 -15.84
N ARG A 52 16.61 0.07 -15.78
CA ARG A 52 15.82 -0.56 -16.85
C ARG A 52 14.58 0.21 -17.30
N GLY A 53 13.95 0.94 -16.36
CA GLY A 53 12.74 1.70 -16.64
C GLY A 53 12.97 2.91 -17.55
N CYS A 54 14.22 3.34 -17.73
CA CYS A 54 14.58 4.44 -18.64
C CYS A 54 14.70 3.97 -20.11
N PHE A 55 14.57 2.66 -20.41
CA PHE A 55 14.85 2.13 -21.74
C PHE A 55 13.93 2.72 -22.82
N ASP A 56 12.63 2.85 -22.57
CA ASP A 56 11.68 3.44 -23.52
C ASP A 56 12.03 4.92 -23.81
N ASP A 57 12.44 5.67 -22.78
CA ASP A 57 12.81 7.07 -22.89
C ASP A 57 14.13 7.24 -23.68
N VAL A 58 15.12 6.37 -23.43
CA VAL A 58 16.39 6.33 -24.19
C VAL A 58 16.10 6.06 -25.67
N ARG A 59 15.24 5.09 -25.97
CA ARG A 59 14.86 4.75 -27.35
C ARG A 59 14.20 5.93 -28.06
N THR A 60 13.30 6.62 -27.38
CA THR A 60 12.63 7.81 -27.89
C THR A 60 13.63 8.93 -28.15
N LEU A 61 14.48 9.24 -27.15
CA LEU A 61 15.50 10.28 -27.25
C LEU A 61 16.47 10.02 -28.43
N LEU A 62 16.99 8.81 -28.59
CA LEU A 62 17.89 8.45 -29.67
C LEU A 62 17.21 8.54 -31.03
N SER A 63 15.92 8.15 -31.11
CA SER A 63 15.12 8.29 -32.35
C SER A 63 14.95 9.76 -32.75
N GLU A 64 14.66 10.65 -31.80
CA GLU A 64 14.53 12.09 -32.00
C GLU A 64 15.84 12.72 -32.52
N HIS A 65 16.98 12.19 -32.05
CA HIS A 65 18.32 12.60 -32.50
C HIS A 65 18.85 11.80 -33.70
N GLN A 66 17.98 11.04 -34.41
CA GLN A 66 18.30 10.25 -35.60
C GLN A 66 19.47 9.28 -35.37
N SER A 67 19.69 8.85 -34.13
CA SER A 67 20.73 7.89 -33.73
C SER A 67 20.17 6.47 -33.78
N LYS A 68 20.90 5.57 -34.48
CA LYS A 68 20.53 4.15 -34.54
C LYS A 68 20.79 3.49 -33.19
N LEU A 69 19.79 2.80 -32.66
CA LEU A 69 19.91 1.96 -31.46
C LEU A 69 19.94 0.49 -31.89
N GLU A 70 21.01 -0.21 -31.54
CA GLU A 70 21.09 -1.66 -31.60
C GLU A 70 20.92 -2.20 -30.17
N VAL A 71 20.09 -3.23 -30.03
CA VAL A 71 19.75 -3.79 -28.71
C VAL A 71 20.18 -5.23 -28.66
N GLU A 72 21.03 -5.56 -27.69
CA GLU A 72 21.35 -6.92 -27.31
C GLU A 72 20.62 -7.23 -26.00
N ASP A 73 19.72 -8.23 -26.03
CA ASP A 73 18.91 -8.59 -24.85
C ASP A 73 19.59 -9.69 -24.04
N MET A 74 20.24 -9.30 -22.95
CA MET A 74 20.93 -10.19 -22.00
C MET A 74 20.09 -10.52 -20.76
N ARG A 75 18.79 -10.19 -20.79
CA ARG A 75 17.90 -10.44 -19.65
C ARG A 75 17.59 -11.92 -19.48
N ASN A 76 17.43 -12.36 -18.23
CA ASN A 76 17.08 -13.72 -17.91
C ASN A 76 15.57 -13.96 -18.17
N SER A 77 15.26 -14.85 -19.10
CA SER A 77 13.87 -15.25 -19.39
C SER A 77 13.31 -16.27 -18.38
N GLY A 78 14.16 -16.81 -17.52
CA GLY A 78 13.83 -17.74 -16.46
C GLY A 78 13.60 -19.18 -16.92
N ASP A 79 13.52 -20.05 -15.94
CA ASP A 79 13.19 -21.45 -16.15
C ASP A 79 11.68 -21.62 -16.31
N PRO A 80 11.23 -22.52 -17.22
CA PRO A 80 9.81 -22.77 -17.42
C PRO A 80 9.20 -23.47 -16.20
N ILE A 81 8.04 -22.99 -15.75
CA ILE A 81 7.27 -23.61 -14.68
C ILE A 81 5.90 -24.08 -15.15
N ALA A 82 5.43 -25.21 -14.61
CA ALA A 82 4.06 -25.65 -14.82
C ALA A 82 3.15 -24.85 -13.88
N ALA A 83 2.40 -23.88 -14.43
CA ALA A 83 1.45 -23.08 -13.68
C ALA A 83 0.18 -22.89 -14.52
N SER A 84 -0.97 -23.19 -13.90
CA SER A 84 -2.31 -22.91 -14.44
C SER A 84 -3.08 -22.09 -13.43
N PHE A 85 -3.83 -21.13 -13.88
CA PHE A 85 -4.61 -20.27 -13.00
C PHE A 85 -6.02 -20.84 -12.81
N PHE A 86 -6.40 -21.05 -11.57
CA PHE A 86 -7.72 -21.54 -11.14
C PHE A 86 -8.46 -20.39 -10.44
N GLY A 87 -9.29 -19.69 -11.19
CA GLY A 87 -10.06 -18.57 -10.71
C GLY A 87 -10.63 -17.74 -11.85
N GLU A 88 -11.41 -16.75 -11.50
CA GLU A 88 -11.97 -15.78 -12.45
C GLU A 88 -11.43 -14.40 -12.16
N LEU A 89 -11.01 -13.70 -13.21
CA LEU A 89 -10.64 -12.30 -13.12
C LEU A 89 -11.88 -11.43 -13.34
N THR A 90 -11.97 -10.32 -12.62
CA THR A 90 -12.94 -9.26 -12.96
C THR A 90 -12.58 -8.62 -14.31
N GLU A 91 -13.52 -7.92 -14.94
CA GLU A 91 -13.25 -7.20 -16.21
C GLU A 91 -12.06 -6.24 -16.10
N ASP A 92 -11.94 -5.52 -14.98
CA ASP A 92 -10.86 -4.56 -14.80
C ASP A 92 -9.52 -5.26 -14.55
N GLN A 93 -9.51 -6.42 -13.88
CA GLN A 93 -8.33 -7.28 -13.79
C GLN A 93 -7.94 -7.86 -15.15
N HIS A 94 -8.92 -8.28 -15.98
CA HIS A 94 -8.65 -8.72 -17.35
C HIS A 94 -8.04 -7.61 -18.20
N LYS A 95 -8.54 -6.38 -18.11
CA LYS A 95 -7.95 -5.22 -18.80
C LYS A 95 -6.52 -4.97 -18.34
N ALA A 96 -6.29 -4.98 -17.02
CA ALA A 96 -4.97 -4.80 -16.42
C ALA A 96 -3.99 -5.89 -16.89
N ALA A 97 -4.41 -7.16 -16.86
CA ALA A 97 -3.63 -8.30 -17.34
C ALA A 97 -3.27 -8.16 -18.82
N LYS A 98 -4.26 -7.89 -19.67
CA LYS A 98 -4.09 -7.75 -21.12
C LYS A 98 -3.11 -6.64 -21.50
N ILE A 99 -3.16 -5.53 -20.79
CA ILE A 99 -2.22 -4.41 -21.01
C ILE A 99 -0.83 -4.82 -20.51
N THR A 100 -0.72 -5.36 -19.30
CA THR A 100 0.55 -5.69 -18.67
C THR A 100 1.32 -6.78 -19.44
N LEU A 101 0.63 -7.78 -19.96
CA LEU A 101 1.24 -8.88 -20.74
C LEU A 101 1.84 -8.43 -22.07
N LYS A 102 1.51 -7.23 -22.58
CA LYS A 102 2.14 -6.65 -23.77
C LYS A 102 3.51 -6.01 -23.48
N HIS A 103 3.89 -5.90 -22.22
CA HIS A 103 5.11 -5.23 -21.78
C HIS A 103 5.94 -6.15 -20.89
N ASP A 104 7.24 -6.05 -20.99
CA ASP A 104 8.15 -6.81 -20.14
C ASP A 104 8.26 -6.20 -18.73
N ASN A 105 8.07 -4.88 -18.61
CA ASN A 105 8.19 -4.17 -17.36
C ASN A 105 7.16 -3.04 -17.19
N GLY A 106 6.89 -2.66 -15.95
CA GLY A 106 6.03 -1.54 -15.62
C GLY A 106 5.26 -1.69 -14.34
N ILE A 107 4.44 -0.69 -14.04
CA ILE A 107 3.72 -0.55 -12.77
C ILE A 107 2.22 -0.65 -13.02
N ILE A 108 1.55 -1.41 -12.17
CA ILE A 108 0.09 -1.47 -12.06
C ILE A 108 -0.33 -0.68 -10.83
N VAL A 109 -1.08 0.39 -11.04
CA VAL A 109 -1.67 1.21 -9.98
C VAL A 109 -3.13 0.83 -9.82
N ALA A 110 -3.46 0.20 -8.70
CA ALA A 110 -4.81 -0.24 -8.41
C ALA A 110 -5.14 -0.12 -6.91
N PRO A 111 -6.37 0.33 -6.57
CA PRO A 111 -6.74 0.56 -5.17
C PRO A 111 -6.66 -0.74 -4.35
N PRO A 112 -6.62 -0.64 -3.01
CA PRO A 112 -6.85 -1.78 -2.15
C PRO A 112 -8.19 -2.44 -2.49
N GLY A 113 -8.27 -3.76 -2.36
CA GLY A 113 -9.47 -4.51 -2.77
C GLY A 113 -9.55 -4.85 -4.26
N PHE A 114 -8.74 -4.26 -5.13
CA PHE A 114 -8.69 -4.58 -6.57
C PHE A 114 -8.30 -6.06 -6.85
N GLY A 115 -7.68 -6.74 -5.89
CA GLY A 115 -7.15 -8.09 -6.09
C GLY A 115 -5.79 -8.12 -6.78
N LYS A 116 -4.88 -7.20 -6.43
CA LYS A 116 -3.52 -7.12 -7.00
C LYS A 116 -2.76 -8.45 -6.90
N THR A 117 -2.92 -9.18 -5.79
CA THR A 117 -2.28 -10.50 -5.60
C THR A 117 -2.85 -11.54 -6.56
N VAL A 118 -4.17 -11.54 -6.77
CA VAL A 118 -4.85 -12.41 -7.76
C VAL A 118 -4.33 -12.12 -9.17
N LEU A 119 -4.26 -10.84 -9.52
CA LEU A 119 -3.71 -10.41 -10.81
C LEU A 119 -2.25 -10.82 -10.97
N GLY A 120 -1.41 -10.62 -9.95
CA GLY A 120 -0.01 -11.05 -9.97
C GLY A 120 0.13 -12.56 -10.14
N THR A 121 -0.71 -13.36 -9.45
CA THR A 121 -0.74 -14.82 -9.60
C THR A 121 -1.18 -15.24 -11.01
N TYR A 122 -2.15 -14.53 -11.59
CA TYR A 122 -2.54 -14.73 -12.98
C TYR A 122 -1.38 -14.47 -13.96
N LEU A 123 -0.63 -13.36 -13.75
CA LEU A 123 0.54 -13.06 -14.58
C LEU A 123 1.64 -14.14 -14.50
N ILE A 124 1.84 -14.77 -13.32
CA ILE A 124 2.74 -15.91 -13.16
C ILE A 124 2.29 -17.07 -14.07
N ALA A 125 1.00 -17.42 -14.01
CA ALA A 125 0.45 -18.50 -14.81
C ALA A 125 0.51 -18.24 -16.33
N GLN A 126 0.41 -16.98 -16.75
CA GLN A 126 0.47 -16.60 -18.18
C GLN A 126 1.91 -16.61 -18.72
N ARG A 127 2.88 -16.15 -17.93
CA ARG A 127 4.28 -16.08 -18.35
C ARG A 127 5.02 -17.41 -18.21
N LYS A 128 4.56 -18.28 -17.31
CA LYS A 128 5.08 -19.65 -17.10
C LYS A 128 6.59 -19.71 -16.93
N CYS A 129 7.17 -18.71 -16.27
CA CYS A 129 8.59 -18.71 -15.91
C CYS A 129 8.73 -18.58 -14.38
N ASN A 130 9.85 -19.03 -13.86
CA ASN A 130 10.14 -18.95 -12.45
C ASN A 130 10.06 -17.50 -11.96
N THR A 131 9.46 -17.32 -10.79
CA THR A 131 9.04 -16.01 -10.33
C THR A 131 9.47 -15.74 -8.89
N LEU A 132 10.08 -14.56 -8.66
CA LEU A 132 10.36 -14.03 -7.34
C LEU A 132 9.37 -12.91 -7.00
N ILE A 133 8.66 -13.05 -5.88
CA ILE A 133 7.77 -12.02 -5.37
C ILE A 133 8.46 -11.30 -4.21
N LEU A 134 8.62 -9.98 -4.34
CA LEU A 134 9.23 -9.13 -3.33
C LEU A 134 8.17 -8.43 -2.50
N VAL A 135 8.25 -8.63 -1.18
CA VAL A 135 7.34 -8.01 -0.21
C VAL A 135 8.13 -7.30 0.89
N HIS A 136 7.53 -6.31 1.55
CA HIS A 136 8.20 -5.54 2.59
C HIS A 136 7.86 -6.00 4.03
N ARG A 137 6.88 -6.92 4.20
CA ARG A 137 6.42 -7.40 5.51
C ARG A 137 6.05 -8.87 5.50
N GLN A 138 6.27 -9.53 6.63
CA GLN A 138 6.00 -10.96 6.78
C GLN A 138 4.52 -11.36 6.57
N PRO A 139 3.50 -10.61 7.03
CA PRO A 139 2.11 -10.94 6.73
C PRO A 139 1.81 -10.97 5.23
N LEU A 140 2.39 -10.08 4.44
CA LEU A 140 2.25 -10.11 2.98
C LEU A 140 2.91 -11.34 2.37
N LEU A 141 4.06 -11.78 2.90
CA LEU A 141 4.72 -13.00 2.47
C LEU A 141 3.79 -14.22 2.65
N GLU A 142 3.18 -14.37 3.81
CA GLU A 142 2.26 -15.50 4.06
C GLU A 142 0.97 -15.36 3.23
N GLN A 143 0.45 -14.15 3.05
CA GLN A 143 -0.71 -13.89 2.20
C GLN A 143 -0.44 -14.30 0.74
N TRP A 144 0.70 -13.89 0.17
CA TRP A 144 1.09 -14.28 -1.18
C TRP A 144 1.20 -15.80 -1.33
N ARG A 145 1.89 -16.46 -0.39
CA ARG A 145 2.03 -17.93 -0.42
C ARG A 145 0.67 -18.64 -0.35
N SER A 146 -0.22 -18.19 0.52
CA SER A 146 -1.57 -18.74 0.63
C SER A 146 -2.38 -18.55 -0.67
N GLN A 147 -2.37 -17.36 -1.25
CA GLN A 147 -3.14 -17.06 -2.46
C GLN A 147 -2.57 -17.78 -3.70
N ILE A 148 -1.25 -17.84 -3.84
CA ILE A 148 -0.62 -18.65 -4.91
C ILE A 148 -1.03 -20.10 -4.77
N GLY A 149 -1.03 -20.65 -3.55
CA GLY A 149 -1.50 -22.03 -3.29
C GLY A 149 -2.91 -22.28 -3.79
N VAL A 150 -3.83 -21.35 -3.51
CA VAL A 150 -5.24 -21.43 -3.93
C VAL A 150 -5.39 -21.26 -5.45
N PHE A 151 -4.80 -20.20 -6.03
CA PHE A 151 -5.06 -19.84 -7.42
C PHE A 151 -4.21 -20.61 -8.44
N LEU A 152 -3.13 -21.27 -8.02
CA LEU A 152 -2.35 -22.17 -8.89
C LEU A 152 -2.51 -23.66 -8.52
N ASP A 153 -3.42 -23.99 -7.59
CA ASP A 153 -3.63 -25.34 -7.07
C ASP A 153 -2.32 -26.01 -6.63
N ARG A 154 -1.55 -25.33 -5.81
CA ARG A 154 -0.27 -25.78 -5.29
C ARG A 154 -0.27 -25.88 -3.77
N ASP A 155 0.38 -26.89 -3.21
CA ASP A 155 0.63 -26.89 -1.76
C ASP A 155 1.44 -25.64 -1.39
N SER A 156 0.98 -24.89 -0.40
CA SER A 156 1.68 -23.70 0.11
C SER A 156 3.11 -24.00 0.59
N LYS A 157 3.42 -25.28 0.91
CA LYS A 157 4.77 -25.74 1.26
C LYS A 157 5.70 -25.84 0.05
N SER A 158 5.16 -25.98 -1.17
CA SER A 158 5.93 -26.00 -2.43
C SER A 158 6.28 -24.58 -2.91
N ILE A 159 5.71 -23.54 -2.30
CA ILE A 159 6.04 -22.15 -2.58
C ILE A 159 7.13 -21.71 -1.61
N GLY A 160 8.26 -21.29 -2.15
CA GLY A 160 9.41 -20.96 -1.34
C GLY A 160 9.23 -19.69 -0.53
N ARG A 161 10.11 -19.49 0.43
CA ARG A 161 10.10 -18.33 1.30
C ARG A 161 11.50 -17.88 1.71
N LEU A 162 11.70 -16.57 1.76
CA LEU A 162 12.87 -15.94 2.32
C LEU A 162 12.43 -14.79 3.24
N GLY A 163 12.53 -14.97 4.54
CA GLY A 163 12.14 -13.98 5.52
C GLY A 163 11.62 -14.57 6.81
N GLY A 164 11.54 -13.75 7.85
CA GLY A 164 11.11 -14.19 9.18
C GLY A 164 12.03 -15.26 9.79
N GLY A 165 13.33 -15.17 9.55
CA GLY A 165 14.32 -16.15 10.03
C GLY A 165 14.36 -17.47 9.26
N LYS A 166 13.59 -17.63 8.18
CA LYS A 166 13.55 -18.84 7.36
C LYS A 166 14.03 -18.55 5.94
N ARG A 167 14.89 -19.46 5.43
CA ARG A 167 15.33 -19.51 4.02
C ARG A 167 15.01 -20.90 3.48
N LYS A 168 13.97 -21.01 2.68
CA LYS A 168 13.57 -22.21 1.94
C LYS A 168 13.11 -21.75 0.56
N LEU A 169 14.03 -21.65 -0.36
CA LEU A 169 13.77 -21.30 -1.76
C LEU A 169 13.57 -22.58 -2.58
N THR A 170 12.75 -22.48 -3.61
CA THR A 170 12.43 -23.58 -4.52
C THR A 170 13.03 -23.37 -5.90
N GLY A 171 13.29 -22.12 -6.28
CA GLY A 171 13.69 -21.75 -7.63
C GLY A 171 12.53 -21.64 -8.63
N ASP A 172 11.32 -22.08 -8.25
CA ASP A 172 10.10 -22.00 -9.07
C ASP A 172 9.32 -20.71 -8.80
N ILE A 173 8.63 -20.69 -7.66
CA ILE A 173 7.86 -19.52 -7.20
C ILE A 173 8.25 -19.27 -5.75
N ASP A 174 8.91 -18.17 -5.52
CA ASP A 174 9.44 -17.83 -4.22
C ASP A 174 8.97 -16.45 -3.77
N VAL A 175 8.64 -16.31 -2.49
CA VAL A 175 8.26 -15.03 -1.88
C VAL A 175 9.34 -14.61 -0.90
N ALA A 176 9.93 -13.46 -1.13
CA ALA A 176 11.05 -12.94 -0.35
C ALA A 176 10.71 -11.59 0.32
N MET A 177 11.12 -11.46 1.57
CA MET A 177 11.16 -10.14 2.20
C MET A 177 12.38 -9.36 1.67
N ILE A 178 12.16 -8.17 1.19
CA ILE A 178 13.21 -7.35 0.56
C ILE A 178 14.39 -7.10 1.49
N GLN A 179 14.12 -6.93 2.80
CA GLN A 179 15.14 -6.75 3.82
C GLN A 179 16.01 -8.01 4.05
N SER A 180 15.53 -9.17 3.60
CA SER A 180 16.27 -10.43 3.71
C SER A 180 17.22 -10.67 2.53
N LEU A 181 17.07 -9.88 1.45
CA LEU A 181 17.88 -9.96 0.24
C LEU A 181 19.11 -9.04 0.28
N SER A 182 19.17 -8.09 1.21
CA SER A 182 20.30 -7.16 1.34
C SER A 182 20.92 -7.29 2.73
N ARG A 183 22.21 -7.55 2.80
CA ARG A 183 23.01 -7.59 4.03
C ARG A 183 24.31 -6.87 3.85
N LYS A 184 24.67 -5.96 4.75
CA LYS A 184 25.97 -5.28 4.79
C LYS A 184 26.47 -4.83 3.40
N ASP A 185 25.62 -4.11 2.67
CA ASP A 185 25.90 -3.57 1.33
C ASP A 185 26.01 -4.59 0.18
N THR A 186 25.71 -5.85 0.39
CA THR A 186 25.60 -6.88 -0.65
C THR A 186 24.15 -7.28 -0.88
N VAL A 187 23.81 -7.59 -2.13
CA VAL A 187 22.52 -8.19 -2.52
C VAL A 187 22.72 -9.69 -2.70
N ASP A 188 21.73 -10.48 -2.35
CA ASP A 188 21.75 -11.93 -2.53
C ASP A 188 21.63 -12.25 -4.03
N ASP A 189 22.53 -13.03 -4.58
CA ASP A 189 22.64 -13.37 -6.01
C ASP A 189 21.36 -14.04 -6.56
N ILE A 190 20.55 -14.62 -5.69
CA ILE A 190 19.27 -15.23 -6.04
C ILE A 190 18.33 -14.31 -6.84
N VAL A 191 18.44 -12.98 -6.67
CA VAL A 191 17.60 -12.02 -7.40
C VAL A 191 17.83 -12.03 -8.91
N ALA A 192 18.97 -12.55 -9.37
CA ALA A 192 19.34 -12.64 -10.78
C ALA A 192 18.84 -13.93 -11.46
N GLU A 193 18.35 -14.92 -10.69
CA GLU A 193 18.04 -16.27 -11.20
C GLU A 193 16.62 -16.42 -11.77
N TYR A 194 15.73 -15.46 -11.50
CA TYR A 194 14.33 -15.54 -11.93
C TYR A 194 14.08 -14.83 -13.26
N GLY A 195 13.16 -15.36 -14.06
CA GLY A 195 12.67 -14.73 -15.28
C GLY A 195 11.63 -13.64 -15.03
N GLN A 196 10.94 -13.72 -13.89
CA GLN A 196 9.94 -12.73 -13.48
C GLN A 196 10.17 -12.27 -12.04
N VAL A 197 10.05 -10.96 -11.81
CA VAL A 197 10.03 -10.35 -10.48
C VAL A 197 8.76 -9.52 -10.32
N ILE A 198 8.00 -9.80 -9.28
CA ILE A 198 6.80 -9.03 -8.90
C ILE A 198 7.11 -8.30 -7.59
N ILE A 199 6.93 -7.00 -7.55
CA ILE A 199 7.19 -6.18 -6.38
C ILE A 199 5.85 -5.68 -5.82
N ASP A 200 5.44 -6.18 -4.67
CA ASP A 200 4.20 -5.76 -4.03
C ASP A 200 4.42 -4.53 -3.15
N GLU A 201 3.46 -3.60 -3.23
CA GLU A 201 3.47 -2.30 -2.56
C GLU A 201 4.81 -1.56 -2.75
N CYS A 202 5.27 -1.48 -4.00
CA CYS A 202 6.58 -0.95 -4.37
C CYS A 202 6.87 0.48 -3.86
N HIS A 203 5.84 1.24 -3.46
CA HIS A 203 5.97 2.58 -2.90
C HIS A 203 6.43 2.61 -1.43
N HIS A 204 6.37 1.48 -0.71
CA HIS A 204 6.76 1.40 0.71
C HIS A 204 8.25 1.10 0.94
N LEU A 205 8.98 0.79 -0.10
CA LEU A 205 10.36 0.34 0.02
C LEU A 205 11.33 1.53 0.22
N PRO A 206 12.34 1.42 1.11
CA PRO A 206 13.40 2.42 1.20
C PRO A 206 14.10 2.59 -0.15
N ALA A 207 14.25 3.82 -0.63
CA ALA A 207 14.77 4.11 -1.97
C ALA A 207 16.12 3.43 -2.27
N ILE A 208 17.08 3.55 -1.34
CA ILE A 208 18.43 3.00 -1.49
C ILE A 208 18.44 1.47 -1.56
N SER A 209 17.74 0.79 -0.64
CA SER A 209 17.68 -0.68 -0.65
C SER A 209 16.92 -1.22 -1.87
N PHE A 210 15.90 -0.49 -2.32
CA PHE A 210 15.11 -0.82 -3.49
C PHE A 210 15.95 -0.70 -4.77
N GLU A 211 16.63 0.41 -4.96
CA GLU A 211 17.52 0.65 -6.10
C GLU A 211 18.59 -0.43 -6.17
N ARG A 212 19.29 -0.69 -5.07
CA ARG A 212 20.36 -1.68 -5.00
C ARG A 212 19.90 -3.10 -5.36
N ILE A 213 18.71 -3.52 -4.89
CA ILE A 213 18.20 -4.85 -5.23
C ILE A 213 17.79 -4.91 -6.69
N LEU A 214 17.12 -3.88 -7.21
CA LEU A 214 16.64 -3.90 -8.58
C LEU A 214 17.72 -3.71 -9.62
N SER A 215 18.88 -3.12 -9.27
CA SER A 215 20.06 -3.09 -10.17
C SER A 215 20.62 -4.50 -10.42
N GLU A 216 20.53 -5.41 -9.43
CA GLU A 216 21.02 -6.79 -9.57
C GLU A 216 19.99 -7.75 -10.21
N VAL A 217 18.71 -7.33 -10.34
CA VAL A 217 17.68 -8.15 -10.98
C VAL A 217 17.92 -8.26 -12.48
N LYS A 218 18.15 -9.48 -12.98
CA LYS A 218 18.32 -9.77 -14.42
C LYS A 218 17.05 -10.24 -15.11
N ALA A 219 15.96 -10.41 -14.36
CA ALA A 219 14.69 -10.88 -14.87
C ALA A 219 14.21 -10.08 -16.09
N ARG A 220 13.73 -10.78 -17.12
CA ARG A 220 13.08 -10.15 -18.27
C ARG A 220 11.82 -9.40 -17.83
N TYR A 221 11.00 -10.00 -16.97
CA TYR A 221 9.72 -9.44 -16.56
C TYR A 221 9.81 -8.84 -15.16
N VAL A 222 9.55 -7.53 -15.04
CA VAL A 222 9.55 -6.84 -13.76
C VAL A 222 8.29 -5.99 -13.61
N ILE A 223 7.43 -6.36 -12.65
CA ILE A 223 6.13 -5.73 -12.45
C ILE A 223 6.03 -5.19 -11.02
N GLY A 224 5.75 -3.90 -10.90
CA GLY A 224 5.39 -3.26 -9.65
C GLY A 224 3.88 -3.22 -9.43
N LEU A 225 3.43 -3.60 -8.27
CA LEU A 225 2.04 -3.48 -7.82
C LEU A 225 1.95 -2.43 -6.73
N THR A 226 1.01 -1.48 -6.83
CA THR A 226 0.86 -0.44 -5.81
C THR A 226 -0.56 0.12 -5.78
N ALA A 227 -1.00 0.54 -4.59
CA ALA A 227 -2.23 1.29 -4.46
C ALA A 227 -2.04 2.79 -4.80
N THR A 228 -0.86 3.31 -4.52
CA THR A 228 -0.52 4.71 -4.79
C THR A 228 0.92 4.79 -5.31
N PRO A 229 1.18 5.45 -6.45
CA PRO A 229 2.54 5.61 -6.95
C PRO A 229 3.34 6.68 -6.17
N GLN A 230 2.66 7.44 -5.30
CA GLN A 230 3.27 8.53 -4.56
C GLN A 230 3.97 8.04 -3.29
N ARG A 231 5.19 8.49 -3.07
CA ARG A 231 5.99 8.24 -1.87
C ARG A 231 5.95 9.45 -0.94
N ARG A 232 6.01 9.20 0.37
CA ARG A 232 6.05 10.27 1.40
C ARG A 232 7.33 11.09 1.34
N ASP A 233 8.43 10.46 0.95
CA ASP A 233 9.76 11.07 0.87
C ASP A 233 10.02 11.82 -0.46
N GLY A 234 9.08 11.77 -1.42
CA GLY A 234 9.21 12.41 -2.73
C GLY A 234 10.12 11.66 -3.72
N HIS A 235 10.65 10.49 -3.36
CA HIS A 235 11.52 9.68 -4.21
C HIS A 235 10.75 8.76 -5.18
N GLN A 236 9.49 9.08 -5.52
CA GLN A 236 8.71 8.29 -6.48
C GLN A 236 9.36 8.12 -7.86
N PRO A 237 10.20 9.05 -8.41
CA PRO A 237 10.84 8.82 -9.70
C PRO A 237 11.71 7.57 -9.73
N ILE A 238 12.34 7.18 -8.60
CA ILE A 238 13.17 5.96 -8.51
C ILE A 238 12.34 4.71 -8.86
N ILE A 239 11.07 4.65 -8.45
CA ILE A 239 10.20 3.50 -8.76
C ILE A 239 10.05 3.36 -10.28
N HIS A 240 9.76 4.47 -10.97
CA HIS A 240 9.61 4.47 -12.43
C HIS A 240 10.92 4.17 -13.14
N MET A 241 12.04 4.71 -12.65
CA MET A 241 13.36 4.42 -13.23
C MET A 241 13.74 2.95 -13.07
N GLN A 242 13.45 2.34 -11.91
CA GLN A 242 13.86 0.96 -11.63
C GLN A 242 12.91 -0.10 -12.21
N ILE A 243 11.59 0.17 -12.24
CA ILE A 243 10.61 -0.80 -12.73
C ILE A 243 10.16 -0.46 -14.16
N GLY A 244 9.87 0.80 -14.44
CA GLY A 244 9.31 1.26 -15.70
C GLY A 244 8.04 2.11 -15.52
N PRO A 245 7.43 2.54 -16.62
CA PRO A 245 6.27 3.42 -16.57
C PRO A 245 5.02 2.71 -16.02
N THR A 246 4.05 3.51 -15.57
CA THR A 246 2.71 3.00 -15.24
C THR A 246 2.02 2.48 -16.47
N ARG A 247 1.84 1.16 -16.59
CA ARG A 247 1.17 0.51 -17.72
C ARG A 247 -0.35 0.48 -17.56
N PHE A 248 -0.80 0.34 -16.30
CA PHE A 248 -2.23 0.33 -16.00
C PHE A 248 -2.50 1.13 -14.71
N LYS A 249 -3.56 1.92 -14.78
CA LYS A 249 -4.08 2.64 -13.60
C LYS A 249 -5.59 2.41 -13.55
N ALA A 250 -6.03 1.69 -12.50
CA ALA A 250 -7.45 1.51 -12.26
C ALA A 250 -8.12 2.84 -11.94
N ASP A 251 -9.28 3.08 -12.55
CA ASP A 251 -10.12 4.21 -12.17
C ASP A 251 -10.88 3.85 -10.87
N PRO A 252 -10.64 4.56 -9.77
CA PRO A 252 -11.35 4.29 -8.51
C PRO A 252 -12.88 4.42 -8.66
N ARG A 253 -13.34 5.28 -9.57
CA ARG A 253 -14.78 5.52 -9.81
C ARG A 253 -15.44 4.34 -10.52
N THR A 254 -14.76 3.76 -11.49
CA THR A 254 -15.29 2.60 -12.24
C THR A 254 -15.35 1.36 -11.35
N HIS A 255 -14.38 1.22 -10.43
CA HIS A 255 -14.37 0.10 -9.49
C HIS A 255 -15.54 0.19 -8.49
N SER A 256 -15.84 1.38 -7.95
CA SER A 256 -16.99 1.60 -7.06
C SER A 256 -18.34 1.50 -7.78
N SER A 257 -18.43 1.89 -9.06
CA SER A 257 -19.70 1.85 -9.82
C SER A 257 -20.11 0.46 -10.30
N LYS A 258 -19.17 -0.49 -10.41
CA LYS A 258 -19.43 -1.88 -10.84
C LYS A 258 -19.73 -2.85 -9.70
N HIS A 259 -19.46 -2.47 -8.45
CA HIS A 259 -19.85 -3.24 -7.29
C HIS A 259 -21.20 -2.75 -6.78
N PRO A 260 -22.16 -3.64 -6.46
CA PRO A 260 -23.47 -3.29 -5.92
C PRO A 260 -23.39 -2.77 -4.46
N VAL A 261 -22.26 -2.25 -4.06
CA VAL A 261 -21.97 -1.76 -2.72
C VAL A 261 -21.92 -0.24 -2.75
N ASP A 262 -22.76 0.41 -1.96
CA ASP A 262 -22.76 1.87 -1.80
C ASP A 262 -21.61 2.32 -0.89
N TYR A 263 -20.86 3.37 -1.28
CA TYR A 263 -19.74 3.90 -0.52
C TYR A 263 -20.11 5.23 0.10
N ARG A 264 -20.35 5.24 1.42
CA ARG A 264 -20.85 6.39 2.17
C ARG A 264 -19.79 6.94 3.13
N LEU A 265 -19.59 8.25 3.08
CA LEU A 265 -18.83 9.01 4.06
C LEU A 265 -19.81 9.75 4.97
N VAL A 266 -19.87 9.35 6.22
CA VAL A 266 -20.63 10.06 7.27
C VAL A 266 -19.69 11.03 7.97
N VAL A 267 -19.96 12.33 7.83
CA VAL A 267 -19.19 13.39 8.48
C VAL A 267 -19.87 13.76 9.79
N ARG A 268 -19.20 13.47 10.92
CA ARG A 268 -19.67 13.81 12.26
C ARG A 268 -18.92 15.01 12.79
N ARG A 269 -19.62 16.12 12.97
CA ARG A 269 -19.03 17.34 13.56
C ARG A 269 -18.98 17.20 15.08
N THR A 270 -17.84 17.52 15.66
CA THR A 270 -17.66 17.55 17.11
C THR A 270 -17.67 18.97 17.63
N ASN A 271 -17.92 19.14 18.92
CA ASN A 271 -17.83 20.41 19.62
C ASN A 271 -16.45 20.63 20.27
N PHE A 272 -15.47 19.76 19.94
CA PHE A 272 -14.12 19.89 20.48
C PHE A 272 -13.51 21.24 20.10
N ASP A 273 -13.02 21.94 21.11
CA ASP A 273 -12.39 23.24 20.97
C ASP A 273 -11.15 23.34 21.85
N LEU A 274 -10.28 24.27 21.53
CA LEU A 274 -9.06 24.54 22.29
C LEU A 274 -9.25 25.74 23.21
N SER A 275 -8.75 25.61 24.44
CA SER A 275 -8.60 26.79 25.29
C SER A 275 -7.60 27.76 24.64
N PRO A 276 -7.68 29.08 24.91
CA PRO A 276 -6.72 30.07 24.41
C PRO A 276 -5.25 29.71 24.71
N GLN A 277 -5.02 28.98 25.82
CA GLN A 277 -3.68 28.55 26.25
C GLN A 277 -3.14 27.37 25.42
N ASP A 278 -4.00 26.67 24.66
CA ASP A 278 -3.68 25.47 23.89
C ASP A 278 -3.51 25.73 22.38
N SER A 279 -3.59 27.00 21.95
CA SER A 279 -3.57 27.41 20.54
C SER A 279 -2.29 27.04 19.78
N ASP A 280 -1.15 26.96 20.47
CA ASP A 280 0.16 26.71 19.89
C ASP A 280 0.61 25.23 20.02
N LYS A 281 -0.28 24.32 20.44
CA LYS A 281 0.03 22.91 20.64
C LYS A 281 0.41 22.21 19.34
N THR A 282 1.37 21.33 19.46
CA THR A 282 1.76 20.39 18.39
C THR A 282 0.64 19.38 18.12
N ILE A 283 0.66 18.74 16.96
CA ILE A 283 -0.32 17.70 16.60
C ILE A 283 -0.31 16.52 17.62
N GLN A 284 0.83 16.25 18.24
CA GLN A 284 0.96 15.17 19.22
C GLN A 284 0.25 15.51 20.54
N GLU A 285 0.32 16.77 20.96
CA GLU A 285 -0.37 17.30 22.13
C GLU A 285 -1.88 17.40 21.87
N LEU A 286 -2.28 17.85 20.66
CA LEU A 286 -3.69 17.87 20.24
C LEU A 286 -4.30 16.45 20.29
N TYR A 287 -3.58 15.44 19.85
CA TYR A 287 -4.05 14.06 19.98
C TYR A 287 -4.23 13.65 21.44
N GLY A 288 -3.37 14.10 22.35
CA GLY A 288 -3.55 13.87 23.78
C GLY A 288 -4.87 14.45 24.32
N LEU A 289 -5.23 15.66 23.90
CA LEU A 289 -6.50 16.30 24.28
C LEU A 289 -7.71 15.57 23.68
N LEU A 290 -7.65 15.21 22.38
CA LEU A 290 -8.72 14.46 21.70
C LEU A 290 -8.98 13.08 22.35
N VAL A 291 -7.94 12.41 22.84
CA VAL A 291 -8.04 11.11 23.52
C VAL A 291 -8.86 11.20 24.81
N THR A 292 -8.74 12.30 25.55
CA THR A 292 -9.38 12.50 26.85
C THR A 292 -10.69 13.30 26.77
N ASP A 293 -11.08 13.77 25.58
CA ASP A 293 -12.32 14.53 25.42
C ASP A 293 -13.54 13.62 25.57
N LYS A 294 -14.31 13.86 26.61
CA LYS A 294 -15.46 13.02 26.99
C LYS A 294 -16.59 13.09 25.97
N GLN A 295 -16.95 14.31 25.52
CA GLN A 295 -18.06 14.49 24.59
C GLN A 295 -17.77 13.81 23.24
N ARG A 296 -16.53 13.92 22.77
CA ARG A 296 -16.09 13.27 21.55
C ARG A 296 -16.09 11.74 21.69
N ASN A 297 -15.65 11.23 22.82
CA ASN A 297 -15.67 9.77 23.09
C ASN A 297 -17.08 9.23 23.26
N GLU A 298 -18.01 9.98 23.86
CA GLU A 298 -19.43 9.65 23.94
C GLU A 298 -20.10 9.63 22.57
N LEU A 299 -19.75 10.57 21.68
CA LEU A 299 -20.24 10.56 20.30
C LEU A 299 -19.75 9.31 19.55
N LEU A 300 -18.46 8.96 19.68
CA LEU A 300 -17.88 7.73 19.12
C LEU A 300 -18.59 6.48 19.66
N PHE A 301 -18.81 6.42 20.96
CA PHE A 301 -19.49 5.32 21.63
C PHE A 301 -20.91 5.13 21.08
N ASN A 302 -21.70 6.19 21.01
CA ASN A 302 -23.09 6.13 20.52
C ASN A 302 -23.15 5.70 19.05
N ASP A 303 -22.26 6.26 18.20
CA ASP A 303 -22.23 5.91 16.77
C ASP A 303 -21.83 4.44 16.53
N VAL A 304 -20.94 3.91 17.37
CA VAL A 304 -20.58 2.48 17.31
C VAL A 304 -21.73 1.61 17.71
N LEU A 305 -22.47 1.93 18.80
CA LEU A 305 -23.64 1.16 19.22
C LEU A 305 -24.73 1.18 18.16
N MET A 306 -25.01 2.34 17.57
CA MET A 306 -25.97 2.45 16.46
C MET A 306 -25.59 1.53 15.28
N ALA A 307 -24.32 1.49 14.91
CA ALA A 307 -23.87 0.60 13.85
C ALA A 307 -23.99 -0.88 14.23
N MET A 308 -23.80 -1.24 15.50
CA MET A 308 -24.03 -2.61 15.99
C MET A 308 -25.53 -2.98 15.92
N GLU A 309 -26.43 -2.08 16.31
CA GLU A 309 -27.88 -2.25 16.20
C GLU A 309 -28.34 -2.39 14.75
N GLU A 310 -27.69 -1.71 13.79
CA GLU A 310 -27.89 -1.87 12.36
C GLU A 310 -27.37 -3.22 11.81
N GLY A 311 -26.77 -4.07 12.64
CA GLY A 311 -26.18 -5.36 12.24
C GLY A 311 -24.89 -5.22 11.42
N ARG A 312 -24.17 -4.12 11.54
CA ARG A 312 -22.94 -3.85 10.80
C ARG A 312 -21.74 -4.58 11.42
N SER A 313 -20.67 -4.67 10.65
CA SER A 313 -19.38 -5.23 11.09
C SER A 313 -18.34 -4.12 11.19
N PRO A 314 -18.32 -3.34 12.29
CA PRO A 314 -17.48 -2.16 12.40
C PRO A 314 -16.06 -2.47 12.85
N ILE A 315 -15.17 -1.58 12.42
CA ILE A 315 -13.84 -1.43 12.98
C ILE A 315 -13.64 0.02 13.43
N LEU A 316 -13.23 0.20 14.68
CA LEU A 316 -12.86 1.49 15.24
C LEU A 316 -11.34 1.60 15.28
N LEU A 317 -10.83 2.64 14.64
CA LEU A 317 -9.42 2.88 14.45
C LEU A 317 -8.94 4.09 15.23
N THR A 318 -7.88 3.91 15.99
CA THR A 318 -7.17 5.01 16.68
C THR A 318 -5.66 4.89 16.49
N GLU A 319 -4.95 6.02 16.61
CA GLU A 319 -3.48 6.06 16.56
C GLU A 319 -2.81 5.94 17.94
N ARG A 320 -3.60 5.97 19.02
CA ARG A 320 -3.12 5.97 20.41
C ARG A 320 -3.62 4.76 21.19
N LYS A 321 -2.71 4.10 21.89
CA LYS A 321 -3.03 2.95 22.75
C LYS A 321 -3.96 3.34 23.91
N GLU A 322 -3.70 4.48 24.55
CA GLU A 322 -4.52 5.02 25.61
C GLU A 322 -5.98 5.23 25.16
N HIS A 323 -6.17 5.81 23.99
CA HIS A 323 -7.51 6.00 23.42
C HIS A 323 -8.22 4.68 23.15
N LEU A 324 -7.49 3.69 22.66
CA LEU A 324 -8.03 2.35 22.44
C LEU A 324 -8.46 1.70 23.77
N GLU A 325 -7.73 1.91 24.84
CA GLU A 325 -8.08 1.41 26.19
C GLU A 325 -9.33 2.10 26.74
N ILE A 326 -9.41 3.43 26.63
CA ILE A 326 -10.60 4.19 27.03
C ILE A 326 -11.84 3.69 26.28
N LEU A 327 -11.77 3.59 24.95
CA LEU A 327 -12.90 3.14 24.13
C LEU A 327 -13.26 1.67 24.40
N HIS A 328 -12.28 0.82 24.66
CA HIS A 328 -12.53 -0.57 25.06
C HIS A 328 -13.32 -0.65 26.36
N GLU A 329 -12.91 0.07 27.41
CA GLU A 329 -13.62 0.07 28.69
C GLU A 329 -15.02 0.69 28.57
N MET A 330 -15.21 1.72 27.75
CA MET A 330 -16.53 2.29 27.49
C MET A 330 -17.49 1.30 26.80
N LEU A 331 -16.99 0.52 25.83
CA LEU A 331 -17.79 -0.40 25.02
C LEU A 331 -17.98 -1.78 25.65
N LYS A 332 -17.16 -2.10 26.64
CA LYS A 332 -17.22 -3.36 27.39
C LYS A 332 -18.56 -3.53 28.10
N GLY A 333 -19.21 -4.66 27.85
CA GLY A 333 -20.54 -4.96 28.36
C GLY A 333 -21.70 -4.47 27.49
N PHE A 334 -21.44 -3.63 26.48
CA PHE A 334 -22.44 -3.19 25.50
C PHE A 334 -22.33 -3.95 24.16
N VAL A 335 -21.13 -4.43 23.82
CA VAL A 335 -20.89 -5.21 22.61
C VAL A 335 -20.49 -6.62 23.00
N ARG A 336 -21.12 -7.63 22.38
CA ARG A 336 -20.94 -9.04 22.72
C ARG A 336 -19.49 -9.52 22.47
N HIS A 337 -18.91 -9.20 21.32
CA HIS A 337 -17.55 -9.58 20.96
C HIS A 337 -16.72 -8.35 20.61
N ILE A 338 -15.77 -8.02 21.46
CA ILE A 338 -14.78 -6.98 21.19
C ILE A 338 -13.42 -7.65 20.98
N VAL A 339 -12.84 -7.47 19.79
CA VAL A 339 -11.51 -7.97 19.45
C VAL A 339 -10.53 -6.82 19.31
N VAL A 340 -9.49 -6.82 20.13
CA VAL A 340 -8.51 -5.74 20.19
C VAL A 340 -7.26 -6.07 19.38
N LEU A 341 -6.98 -5.26 18.36
CA LEU A 341 -5.91 -5.42 17.39
C LEU A 341 -4.81 -4.37 17.62
N ARG A 342 -3.71 -4.76 18.27
CA ARG A 342 -2.59 -3.85 18.60
C ARG A 342 -1.33 -4.25 17.85
N GLY A 343 -0.57 -3.28 17.37
CA GLY A 343 0.78 -3.51 16.84
C GLY A 343 1.77 -3.98 17.92
N GLY A 344 2.84 -4.66 17.49
CA GLY A 344 3.91 -5.12 18.38
C GLY A 344 3.66 -6.44 19.11
N ARG A 345 2.62 -7.20 18.74
CA ARG A 345 2.33 -8.53 19.30
C ARG A 345 3.21 -9.62 18.68
N SER A 346 3.49 -10.66 19.47
CA SER A 346 4.21 -11.87 19.06
C SER A 346 3.43 -12.65 17.99
N ALA A 347 4.12 -13.56 17.29
CA ALA A 347 3.48 -14.45 16.31
C ALA A 347 2.41 -15.35 16.95
N LYS A 348 2.61 -15.76 18.21
CA LYS A 348 1.66 -16.55 18.99
C LYS A 348 0.36 -15.77 19.26
N GLU A 349 0.47 -14.56 19.79
CA GLU A 349 -0.69 -13.70 20.06
C GLU A 349 -1.47 -13.35 18.79
N ARG A 350 -0.79 -13.16 17.66
CA ARG A 350 -1.46 -12.93 16.38
C ARG A 350 -2.27 -14.14 15.93
N ARG A 351 -1.77 -15.33 16.15
CA ARG A 351 -2.47 -16.58 15.85
C ARG A 351 -3.71 -16.75 16.74
N GLU A 352 -3.56 -16.51 18.05
CA GLU A 352 -4.67 -16.55 19.02
C GLU A 352 -5.80 -15.58 18.61
N ILE A 353 -5.46 -14.36 18.16
CA ILE A 353 -6.45 -13.39 17.65
C ILE A 353 -7.14 -13.91 16.38
N GLN A 354 -6.40 -14.53 15.46
CA GLN A 354 -7.01 -15.11 14.26
C GLN A 354 -7.95 -16.27 14.60
N GLU A 355 -7.56 -17.13 15.55
CA GLU A 355 -8.40 -18.21 16.06
C GLU A 355 -9.65 -17.66 16.76
N GLN A 356 -9.51 -16.60 17.57
CA GLN A 356 -10.62 -15.89 18.19
C GLN A 356 -11.59 -15.32 17.14
N LEU A 357 -11.07 -14.63 16.10
CA LEU A 357 -11.90 -14.09 15.03
C LEU A 357 -12.62 -15.18 14.23
N ALA A 358 -11.95 -16.30 13.99
CA ALA A 358 -12.53 -17.44 13.28
C ALA A 358 -13.58 -18.18 14.10
N SER A 359 -13.50 -18.12 15.44
CA SER A 359 -14.47 -18.76 16.35
C SER A 359 -15.79 -17.98 16.50
N ILE A 360 -15.81 -16.70 16.14
CA ILE A 360 -17.04 -15.88 16.21
C ILE A 360 -17.94 -16.20 15.00
N PRO A 361 -19.14 -16.69 15.20
CA PRO A 361 -20.09 -16.96 14.11
C PRO A 361 -20.33 -15.76 13.21
N THR A 362 -20.66 -16.02 11.95
CA THR A 362 -20.82 -14.94 10.96
C THR A 362 -22.06 -14.08 11.19
N ASP A 363 -23.04 -14.59 11.89
CA ASP A 363 -24.29 -13.95 12.28
C ASP A 363 -24.23 -13.25 13.64
N GLU A 364 -23.15 -13.44 14.40
CA GLU A 364 -22.98 -12.75 15.68
C GLU A 364 -22.30 -11.39 15.50
N GLU A 365 -22.74 -10.45 16.34
CA GLU A 365 -22.19 -9.10 16.38
C GLU A 365 -20.74 -9.12 16.88
N ARG A 366 -19.90 -8.28 16.27
CA ARG A 366 -18.53 -8.08 16.74
C ARG A 366 -18.01 -6.70 16.36
N LEU A 367 -17.19 -6.15 17.24
CA LEU A 367 -16.46 -4.91 17.03
C LEU A 367 -14.96 -5.18 17.03
N LEU A 368 -14.26 -4.63 16.05
CA LEU A 368 -12.81 -4.59 16.07
C LEU A 368 -12.32 -3.24 16.56
N LEU A 369 -11.50 -3.23 17.60
CA LEU A 369 -10.76 -2.05 18.06
C LEU A 369 -9.31 -2.17 17.62
N ALA A 370 -8.80 -1.22 16.83
CA ALA A 370 -7.49 -1.37 16.24
C ALA A 370 -6.62 -0.12 16.36
N THR A 371 -5.30 -0.34 16.47
CA THR A 371 -4.33 0.73 16.20
C THR A 371 -3.95 0.73 14.73
N GLY A 372 -3.71 1.93 14.16
CA GLY A 372 -3.43 2.12 12.74
C GLY A 372 -2.28 1.26 12.21
N ARG A 373 -1.26 1.02 12.99
CA ARG A 373 -0.14 0.13 12.63
C ARG A 373 -0.59 -1.30 12.34
N TYR A 374 -1.53 -1.84 13.12
CA TYR A 374 -1.94 -3.23 12.96
C TYR A 374 -2.71 -3.46 11.66
N ILE A 375 -3.64 -2.57 11.32
CA ILE A 375 -4.42 -2.68 10.08
C ILE A 375 -3.52 -2.56 8.85
N GLY A 376 -2.51 -1.70 8.89
CA GLY A 376 -1.51 -1.57 7.83
C GLY A 376 -0.64 -2.83 7.63
N GLU A 377 -0.63 -3.77 8.58
CA GLU A 377 0.29 -4.91 8.63
C GLU A 377 -0.26 -6.24 8.06
N GLY A 378 -1.23 -6.18 7.15
CA GLY A 378 -1.72 -7.40 6.48
C GLY A 378 -2.94 -8.05 7.13
N PHE A 379 -3.60 -7.36 8.08
CA PHE A 379 -4.90 -7.81 8.60
C PHE A 379 -5.94 -7.81 7.48
N ASP A 380 -6.72 -8.88 7.38
CA ASP A 380 -7.73 -9.07 6.34
C ASP A 380 -9.00 -9.69 6.92
N ASP A 381 -10.13 -9.02 6.74
CA ASP A 381 -11.43 -9.49 7.14
C ASP A 381 -12.50 -8.93 6.17
N ALA A 382 -13.07 -9.81 5.35
CA ALA A 382 -14.03 -9.44 4.32
C ALA A 382 -15.39 -8.98 4.88
N ARG A 383 -15.73 -9.32 6.13
CA ARG A 383 -16.98 -8.89 6.78
C ARG A 383 -17.04 -7.40 7.08
N LEU A 384 -15.87 -6.74 7.26
CA LEU A 384 -15.82 -5.33 7.64
C LEU A 384 -16.51 -4.43 6.63
N ASP A 385 -17.47 -3.67 7.09
CA ASP A 385 -18.29 -2.75 6.28
C ASP A 385 -18.30 -1.31 6.81
N THR A 386 -17.91 -1.08 8.05
CA THR A 386 -17.91 0.25 8.67
C THR A 386 -16.57 0.55 9.33
N LEU A 387 -16.01 1.72 9.03
CA LEU A 387 -14.78 2.24 9.64
C LEU A 387 -15.09 3.51 10.44
N PHE A 388 -14.81 3.49 11.72
CA PHE A 388 -14.80 4.65 12.59
C PHE A 388 -13.37 5.18 12.76
N LEU A 389 -13.14 6.44 12.43
CA LEU A 389 -11.84 7.09 12.64
C LEU A 389 -11.82 7.79 14.00
N GLY A 390 -11.44 7.09 15.05
CA GLY A 390 -11.37 7.62 16.41
C GLY A 390 -10.41 8.80 16.57
N LEU A 391 -9.33 8.87 15.79
CA LEU A 391 -8.43 10.03 15.71
C LEU A 391 -8.18 10.43 14.25
N PRO A 392 -7.92 11.73 13.99
CA PRO A 392 -7.63 12.20 12.64
C PRO A 392 -6.39 11.53 12.03
N VAL A 393 -6.50 11.11 10.78
CA VAL A 393 -5.38 10.61 9.97
C VAL A 393 -4.92 11.69 9.02
N SER A 394 -3.64 12.03 9.01
CA SER A 394 -3.12 13.17 8.25
C SER A 394 -2.76 12.85 6.81
N TRP A 395 -2.49 11.58 6.50
CA TRP A 395 -1.93 11.20 5.21
C TRP A 395 -2.87 10.35 4.36
N LYS A 396 -3.09 10.79 3.11
CA LYS A 396 -3.99 10.15 2.14
C LYS A 396 -3.69 8.68 1.88
N GLY A 397 -2.39 8.28 1.78
CA GLY A 397 -2.01 6.89 1.55
C GLY A 397 -2.41 5.94 2.67
N THR A 398 -2.30 6.38 3.92
CA THR A 398 -2.74 5.61 5.10
C THR A 398 -4.25 5.40 5.07
N LEU A 399 -5.02 6.46 4.76
CA LEU A 399 -6.47 6.38 4.64
C LEU A 399 -6.91 5.39 3.55
N VAL A 400 -6.24 5.41 2.38
CA VAL A 400 -6.52 4.47 1.28
C VAL A 400 -6.30 3.02 1.72
N GLN A 401 -5.27 2.76 2.52
CA GLN A 401 -5.02 1.41 3.06
C GLN A 401 -6.12 0.96 4.02
N TYR A 402 -6.58 1.85 4.90
CA TYR A 402 -7.63 1.54 5.87
C TYR A 402 -8.99 1.31 5.18
N ALA A 403 -9.40 2.25 4.33
CA ALA A 403 -10.64 2.14 3.56
C ALA A 403 -10.64 0.92 2.64
N GLY A 404 -9.50 0.58 2.05
CA GLY A 404 -9.36 -0.58 1.17
C GLY A 404 -9.60 -1.93 1.85
N ARG A 405 -9.54 -2.01 3.19
CA ARG A 405 -9.92 -3.23 3.92
C ARG A 405 -11.43 -3.46 3.89
N LEU A 406 -12.21 -2.37 3.85
CA LEU A 406 -13.66 -2.46 3.73
C LEU A 406 -14.13 -2.82 2.31
N HIS A 407 -13.30 -2.56 1.29
CA HIS A 407 -13.67 -2.83 -0.11
C HIS A 407 -13.63 -4.32 -0.50
N ARG A 408 -13.32 -5.23 0.45
CA ARG A 408 -13.38 -6.66 0.21
C ARG A 408 -14.81 -7.11 -0.03
N LEU A 409 -15.01 -7.96 -1.04
CA LEU A 409 -16.31 -8.52 -1.33
C LEU A 409 -16.74 -9.49 -0.23
N HIS A 410 -18.00 -9.38 0.20
CA HIS A 410 -18.64 -10.30 1.11
C HIS A 410 -20.12 -10.43 0.73
N PRO A 411 -20.73 -11.62 0.73
CA PRO A 411 -22.09 -11.84 0.22
C PRO A 411 -23.19 -10.98 0.86
N GLY A 412 -23.01 -10.59 2.12
CA GLY A 412 -23.98 -9.74 2.85
C GLY A 412 -23.76 -8.25 2.74
N LYS A 413 -22.66 -7.81 2.10
CA LYS A 413 -22.26 -6.40 2.12
C LYS A 413 -22.96 -5.58 1.05
N ARG A 414 -23.86 -4.70 1.46
CA ARG A 414 -24.59 -3.77 0.57
C ARG A 414 -24.04 -2.35 0.60
N GLU A 415 -23.40 -1.96 1.69
CA GLU A 415 -22.88 -0.63 1.93
C GLU A 415 -21.53 -0.71 2.65
N VAL A 416 -20.63 0.18 2.29
CA VAL A 416 -19.39 0.44 3.03
C VAL A 416 -19.44 1.87 3.55
N ARG A 417 -19.28 2.00 4.87
CA ARG A 417 -19.38 3.29 5.55
C ARG A 417 -18.05 3.69 6.20
N ILE A 418 -17.66 4.93 6.01
CA ILE A 418 -16.61 5.57 6.82
C ILE A 418 -17.26 6.68 7.63
N VAL A 419 -17.04 6.65 8.94
CA VAL A 419 -17.45 7.71 9.86
C VAL A 419 -16.21 8.50 10.27
N ASP A 420 -16.15 9.76 9.88
CA ASP A 420 -15.03 10.67 10.16
C ASP A 420 -15.50 11.81 11.09
N TYR A 421 -14.80 11.97 12.20
CA TYR A 421 -15.09 12.97 13.22
C TYR A 421 -14.28 14.23 12.95
N VAL A 422 -15.00 15.35 12.77
CA VAL A 422 -14.42 16.60 12.28
C VAL A 422 -14.45 17.65 13.37
N ASP A 423 -13.29 17.99 13.86
CA ASP A 423 -13.07 18.98 14.92
C ASP A 423 -12.84 20.36 14.29
N ASN A 424 -13.95 21.01 13.79
CA ASN A 424 -13.89 22.20 12.95
C ASN A 424 -13.37 23.45 13.67
N ASN A 425 -13.54 23.51 15.00
CA ASN A 425 -13.10 24.66 15.80
C ASN A 425 -11.56 24.76 15.89
N VAL A 426 -10.85 23.67 15.52
CA VAL A 426 -9.39 23.63 15.51
C VAL A 426 -8.86 23.69 14.07
N PRO A 427 -8.29 24.82 13.61
CA PRO A 427 -7.91 25.03 12.21
C PRO A 427 -6.95 23.97 11.65
N MET A 428 -6.06 23.44 12.48
CA MET A 428 -5.13 22.37 12.08
C MET A 428 -5.90 21.07 11.77
N LEU A 429 -6.86 20.68 12.59
CA LEU A 429 -7.65 19.46 12.44
C LEU A 429 -8.63 19.60 11.26
N ALA A 430 -9.22 20.76 11.07
CA ALA A 430 -10.06 21.10 9.91
C ALA A 430 -9.27 20.95 8.59
N LYS A 431 -8.04 21.48 8.51
CA LYS A 431 -7.15 21.29 7.35
C LYS A 431 -6.80 19.81 7.10
N MET A 432 -6.66 19.03 8.16
CA MET A 432 -6.43 17.57 8.04
C MET A 432 -7.65 16.88 7.46
N PHE A 433 -8.86 17.24 7.85
CA PHE A 433 -10.09 16.73 7.29
C PHE A 433 -10.20 17.03 5.78
N GLU A 434 -9.96 18.27 5.35
CA GLU A 434 -10.01 18.61 3.93
C GLU A 434 -9.06 17.75 3.08
N LYS A 435 -7.88 17.42 3.59
CA LYS A 435 -6.97 16.47 2.92
C LYS A 435 -7.57 15.05 2.84
N ARG A 436 -8.23 14.58 3.90
CA ARG A 436 -8.92 13.28 3.89
C ARG A 436 -10.10 13.28 2.93
N ARG A 437 -10.89 14.36 2.90
CA ARG A 437 -12.04 14.55 2.03
C ARG A 437 -11.71 14.36 0.55
N ILE A 438 -10.56 14.91 0.10
CA ILE A 438 -10.03 14.67 -1.24
C ILE A 438 -9.74 13.17 -1.45
N GLY A 439 -9.21 12.49 -0.42
CA GLY A 439 -8.96 11.06 -0.42
C GLY A 439 -10.24 10.24 -0.58
N TYR A 440 -11.27 10.52 0.20
CA TYR A 440 -12.57 9.85 0.13
C TYR A 440 -13.22 9.97 -1.25
N ARG A 441 -13.27 11.20 -1.79
CA ARG A 441 -13.80 11.45 -3.15
C ARG A 441 -13.02 10.65 -4.22
N SER A 442 -11.70 10.55 -4.08
CA SER A 442 -10.88 9.78 -5.03
C SER A 442 -11.11 8.27 -4.94
N MET A 443 -11.68 7.76 -3.85
CA MET A 443 -12.05 6.36 -3.63
C MET A 443 -13.53 6.07 -3.97
N GLY A 444 -14.30 7.09 -4.39
CA GLY A 444 -15.70 6.95 -4.78
C GLY A 444 -16.71 7.09 -3.65
N TYR A 445 -16.30 7.52 -2.45
CA TYR A 445 -17.22 7.76 -1.35
C TYR A 445 -18.09 8.99 -1.61
N ARG A 446 -19.39 8.86 -1.34
CA ARG A 446 -20.36 9.96 -1.34
C ARG A 446 -20.51 10.47 0.08
N GLU A 447 -20.38 11.78 0.22
CA GLU A 447 -20.47 12.47 1.51
C GLU A 447 -21.96 12.67 1.88
N GLU A 448 -22.31 12.26 3.09
CA GLU A 448 -23.55 12.57 3.75
C GLU A 448 -23.27 13.41 4.98
N GLU A 449 -23.84 14.61 5.02
CA GLU A 449 -23.87 15.39 6.24
C GLU A 449 -25.03 14.85 7.08
N VAL A 450 -24.74 14.12 8.13
CA VAL A 450 -25.72 13.84 9.16
C VAL A 450 -25.81 15.09 10.02
N GLY A 451 -26.89 15.83 9.85
CA GLY A 451 -27.21 16.96 10.72
C GLY A 451 -27.16 16.49 12.18
N THR A 452 -26.77 17.38 13.05
CA THR A 452 -26.85 17.17 14.51
C THR A 452 -28.28 16.76 14.84
N LEU A 453 -28.52 15.46 15.00
CA LEU A 453 -29.74 15.00 15.64
C LEU A 453 -29.63 15.33 17.13
N LEU A 454 -29.92 16.57 17.46
CA LEU A 454 -30.31 17.05 18.79
C LEU A 454 -31.35 18.14 18.57
N GLU A 455 -32.59 17.75 18.47
CA GLU A 455 -33.72 18.41 19.11
C GLU A 455 -34.42 17.41 20.00
#